data_f6262f6357049ac82809041b0eb7d105
#
_entry.id   f6262f6357049ac82809041b0eb7d105
#
_cell.length_a   1.000
_cell.length_b   1.000
_cell.length_c   1.000
_cell.angle_alpha   90.00
_cell.angle_beta   90.00
_cell.angle_gamma   90.00
#
_symmetry.space_group_name_H-M   'P 1'
#
loop_
_entity.id
_entity.type
_entity.pdbx_description
1 polymer ?
#
loop_
_entity_poly.entity_id
_entity_poly.type
_entity_poly.pdbx_seq_one_letter_code
_entity_poly.pdbx_strand_id
1 'polypeptide(L)'
;PSSAASDVYKRQIRDESDRNGMRIVIELKRDANPQVVLNRLFAQTQLQTTFAINMLALVKDQSQPKILSLREILDEYLSFQEEIILRRTRYDLKKAQERAHLLEGLLIAQENIDEVIRIIRTSYDDARENLMNRFQLSEIQAQAILDMQLKRLQGLERDKLLAEYKEIEEKIAHYQEILGDIRLVRNILKEELTAIRDKFGDGRK
;
A
#
# COMPACT_ATOMS: atom_id res chain seq x y z
N PRO A 1 -11.07 -40.34 -31.45
CA PRO A 1 -11.26 -41.71 -31.84
C PRO A 1 -12.30 -42.40 -30.95
N SER A 2 -13.51 -42.18 -31.16
CA SER A 2 -14.60 -43.05 -30.69
C SER A 2 -15.87 -42.79 -31.53
N SER A 3 -15.72 -42.82 -32.84
CA SER A 3 -16.84 -42.60 -33.75
C SER A 3 -17.89 -43.69 -33.64
N ALA A 4 -17.51 -44.95 -33.41
CA ALA A 4 -18.40 -46.08 -33.39
C ALA A 4 -19.44 -46.10 -32.24
N ALA A 5 -19.10 -45.66 -31.05
CA ALA A 5 -20.04 -45.59 -29.91
C ALA A 5 -20.95 -44.37 -30.00
N SER A 6 -20.59 -43.37 -30.77
CA SER A 6 -21.35 -42.14 -30.92
C SER A 6 -22.44 -42.21 -31.99
N ASP A 7 -22.29 -43.05 -33.01
CA ASP A 7 -23.26 -43.13 -34.14
C ASP A 7 -24.58 -43.80 -33.76
N VAL A 8 -24.64 -44.60 -32.71
CA VAL A 8 -25.83 -45.29 -32.25
C VAL A 8 -26.89 -44.31 -31.71
N TYR A 9 -26.45 -43.20 -31.07
CA TYR A 9 -27.34 -42.23 -30.40
C TYR A 9 -27.48 -40.90 -31.10
N LYS A 10 -26.63 -40.59 -32.09
CA LYS A 10 -26.59 -39.31 -32.80
C LYS A 10 -27.41 -39.38 -34.10
N ARG A 11 -28.10 -38.31 -34.39
CA ARG A 11 -28.73 -38.07 -35.69
C ARG A 11 -27.85 -37.17 -36.55
N GLN A 12 -27.34 -36.08 -35.97
CA GLN A 12 -26.52 -35.11 -36.66
C GLN A 12 -25.65 -34.33 -35.64
N ILE A 13 -24.44 -33.94 -36.06
CA ILE A 13 -23.59 -32.99 -35.33
C ILE A 13 -23.37 -31.80 -36.25
N ARG A 14 -23.61 -30.60 -35.73
CA ARG A 14 -23.35 -29.35 -36.46
C ARG A 14 -22.47 -28.45 -35.62
N ASP A 15 -21.53 -27.80 -36.29
CA ASP A 15 -20.76 -26.69 -35.70
C ASP A 15 -21.43 -25.38 -36.10
N GLU A 16 -21.98 -24.68 -35.11
CA GLU A 16 -22.66 -23.38 -35.26
C GLU A 16 -21.83 -22.28 -34.58
N SER A 17 -20.52 -22.50 -34.44
CA SER A 17 -19.61 -21.53 -33.84
C SER A 17 -19.53 -20.27 -34.69
N ASP A 18 -19.60 -19.11 -34.03
CA ASP A 18 -19.48 -17.79 -34.65
C ASP A 18 -18.59 -16.85 -33.82
N ARG A 19 -18.54 -15.57 -34.18
CA ARG A 19 -17.79 -14.54 -33.46
C ARG A 19 -18.24 -14.31 -32.01
N ASN A 20 -19.44 -14.81 -31.63
CA ASN A 20 -19.99 -14.66 -30.27
C ASN A 20 -19.59 -15.82 -29.36
N GLY A 21 -19.08 -16.92 -29.93
CA GLY A 21 -18.60 -18.06 -29.16
C GLY A 21 -18.67 -19.39 -29.92
N MET A 22 -18.17 -20.43 -29.25
CA MET A 22 -18.17 -21.80 -29.73
C MET A 22 -19.54 -22.44 -29.44
N ARG A 23 -20.16 -23.01 -30.45
CA ARG A 23 -21.44 -23.69 -30.32
C ARG A 23 -21.47 -24.98 -31.15
N ILE A 24 -21.46 -26.12 -30.48
CA ILE A 24 -21.61 -27.44 -31.09
C ILE A 24 -23.01 -27.99 -30.78
N VAL A 25 -23.80 -28.28 -31.81
CA VAL A 25 -25.15 -28.83 -31.68
C VAL A 25 -25.14 -30.31 -32.03
N ILE A 26 -25.61 -31.13 -31.10
CA ILE A 26 -25.76 -32.59 -31.27
C ILE A 26 -27.24 -32.96 -31.24
N GLU A 27 -27.78 -33.32 -32.37
CA GLU A 27 -29.14 -33.86 -32.45
C GLU A 27 -29.15 -35.34 -32.11
N LEU A 28 -30.05 -35.73 -31.23
CA LEU A 28 -30.20 -37.11 -30.77
C LEU A 28 -31.33 -37.81 -31.50
N LYS A 29 -31.25 -39.16 -31.60
CA LYS A 29 -32.38 -40.00 -32.03
C LYS A 29 -33.51 -39.93 -31.00
N ARG A 30 -34.76 -40.20 -31.44
CA ARG A 30 -35.96 -40.06 -30.58
C ARG A 30 -35.90 -40.89 -29.31
N ASP A 31 -35.23 -42.02 -29.34
CA ASP A 31 -35.16 -42.98 -28.23
C ASP A 31 -33.92 -42.74 -27.31
N ALA A 32 -33.09 -41.75 -27.62
CA ALA A 32 -31.87 -41.47 -26.86
C ALA A 32 -32.18 -40.52 -25.69
N ASN A 33 -31.70 -40.87 -24.49
CA ASN A 33 -31.77 -40.00 -23.33
C ASN A 33 -30.66 -38.97 -23.37
N PRO A 34 -30.95 -37.65 -23.43
CA PRO A 34 -29.96 -36.60 -23.54
C PRO A 34 -28.99 -36.60 -22.37
N GLN A 35 -29.43 -36.87 -21.14
CA GLN A 35 -28.61 -36.87 -19.95
C GLN A 35 -27.56 -38.01 -19.96
N VAL A 36 -27.93 -39.17 -20.44
CA VAL A 36 -26.99 -40.30 -20.56
C VAL A 36 -25.90 -39.99 -21.59
N VAL A 37 -26.28 -39.38 -22.71
CA VAL A 37 -25.31 -38.97 -23.74
C VAL A 37 -24.37 -37.88 -23.22
N LEU A 38 -24.90 -36.88 -22.51
CA LEU A 38 -24.11 -35.80 -21.91
C LEU A 38 -23.13 -36.36 -20.88
N ASN A 39 -23.55 -37.22 -19.98
CA ASN A 39 -22.69 -37.85 -18.97
C ASN A 39 -21.59 -38.71 -19.64
N ARG A 40 -21.88 -39.39 -20.73
CA ARG A 40 -20.87 -40.12 -21.50
C ARG A 40 -19.85 -39.18 -22.17
N LEU A 41 -20.34 -38.06 -22.72
CA LEU A 41 -19.44 -37.02 -23.27
C LEU A 41 -18.51 -36.46 -22.23
N PHE A 42 -19.01 -36.16 -21.03
CA PHE A 42 -18.16 -35.71 -19.91
C PHE A 42 -17.13 -36.76 -19.46
N ALA A 43 -17.52 -38.05 -19.42
CA ALA A 43 -16.63 -39.10 -18.96
C ALA A 43 -15.59 -39.53 -20.01
N GLN A 44 -15.92 -39.45 -21.33
CA GLN A 44 -15.10 -40.01 -22.40
C GLN A 44 -14.37 -38.96 -23.26
N THR A 45 -14.65 -37.67 -23.02
CA THR A 45 -14.03 -36.58 -23.77
C THR A 45 -13.46 -35.52 -22.81
N GLN A 46 -12.73 -34.56 -23.35
CA GLN A 46 -12.22 -33.43 -22.60
C GLN A 46 -13.25 -32.28 -22.40
N LEU A 47 -14.56 -32.59 -22.60
CA LEU A 47 -15.62 -31.60 -22.43
C LEU A 47 -15.75 -31.13 -20.98
N GLN A 48 -15.38 -31.99 -20.03
CA GLN A 48 -15.18 -31.66 -18.64
C GLN A 48 -13.77 -32.08 -18.22
N THR A 49 -12.96 -31.13 -17.80
CA THR A 49 -11.60 -31.39 -17.34
C THR A 49 -11.35 -30.67 -16.03
N THR A 50 -10.45 -31.19 -15.24
CA THR A 50 -9.99 -30.54 -14.02
C THR A 50 -8.78 -29.66 -14.34
N PHE A 51 -8.81 -28.44 -13.83
CA PHE A 51 -7.67 -27.51 -13.90
C PHE A 51 -7.06 -27.37 -12.50
N ALA A 52 -5.87 -27.88 -12.35
CA ALA A 52 -5.13 -27.75 -11.09
C ALA A 52 -4.41 -26.38 -11.05
N ILE A 53 -4.68 -25.62 -10.00
CA ILE A 53 -3.98 -24.34 -9.76
C ILE A 53 -2.86 -24.61 -8.76
N ASN A 54 -1.62 -24.38 -9.20
CA ASN A 54 -0.45 -24.49 -8.37
C ASN A 54 0.08 -23.09 -8.03
N MET A 55 -0.25 -22.62 -6.81
CA MET A 55 0.09 -21.27 -6.36
C MET A 55 1.40 -21.29 -5.59
N LEU A 56 2.52 -21.24 -6.34
CA LEU A 56 3.85 -21.05 -5.76
C LEU A 56 4.10 -19.57 -5.50
N ALA A 57 4.38 -19.21 -4.26
CA ALA A 57 4.71 -17.84 -3.86
C ALA A 57 5.93 -17.82 -2.94
N LEU A 58 6.57 -16.65 -2.85
CA LEU A 58 7.62 -16.38 -1.89
C LEU A 58 6.99 -15.80 -0.62
N VAL A 59 7.26 -16.42 0.52
CA VAL A 59 6.80 -16.00 1.84
C VAL A 59 7.97 -15.54 2.72
N LYS A 60 7.69 -14.93 3.86
CA LYS A 60 8.69 -14.45 4.82
C LYS A 60 9.74 -13.56 4.16
N ASP A 61 9.36 -12.35 3.81
CA ASP A 61 10.23 -11.36 3.17
C ASP A 61 10.87 -11.84 1.86
N GLN A 62 10.13 -12.64 1.09
CA GLN A 62 10.56 -13.20 -0.19
C GLN A 62 11.74 -14.17 -0.09
N SER A 63 11.95 -14.78 1.08
CA SER A 63 13.10 -15.67 1.31
C SER A 63 12.78 -17.15 1.09
N GLN A 64 11.52 -17.57 1.17
CA GLN A 64 11.15 -18.98 1.09
C GLN A 64 10.07 -19.24 0.04
N PRO A 65 10.33 -20.05 -1.00
CA PRO A 65 9.30 -20.52 -1.92
C PRO A 65 8.40 -21.55 -1.24
N LYS A 66 7.08 -21.35 -1.29
CA LYS A 66 6.08 -22.26 -0.75
C LYS A 66 4.86 -22.37 -1.66
N ILE A 67 4.32 -23.57 -1.79
CA ILE A 67 3.00 -23.77 -2.42
C ILE A 67 1.94 -23.43 -1.36
N LEU A 68 1.07 -22.49 -1.69
CA LEU A 68 0.08 -21.95 -0.78
C LEU A 68 -1.33 -22.29 -1.25
N SER A 69 -2.23 -22.49 -0.29
CA SER A 69 -3.67 -22.44 -0.54
C SER A 69 -4.12 -20.99 -0.74
N LEU A 70 -5.30 -20.80 -1.32
CA LEU A 70 -5.88 -19.45 -1.50
C LEU A 70 -5.96 -18.68 -0.17
N ARG A 71 -6.37 -19.35 0.90
CA ARG A 71 -6.45 -18.74 2.23
C ARG A 71 -5.08 -18.28 2.73
N GLU A 72 -4.07 -19.13 2.63
CA GLU A 72 -2.71 -18.79 3.06
C GLU A 72 -2.16 -17.59 2.29
N ILE A 73 -2.44 -17.49 0.97
CA ILE A 73 -2.05 -16.32 0.17
C ILE A 73 -2.69 -15.04 0.68
N LEU A 74 -3.98 -15.09 1.04
CA LEU A 74 -4.67 -13.93 1.60
C LEU A 74 -4.11 -13.54 2.97
N ASP A 75 -3.85 -14.52 3.84
CA ASP A 75 -3.27 -14.28 5.17
C ASP A 75 -1.86 -13.67 5.07
N GLU A 76 -1.00 -14.19 4.19
CA GLU A 76 0.34 -13.63 3.92
C GLU A 76 0.25 -12.22 3.32
N TYR A 77 -0.68 -11.99 2.41
CA TYR A 77 -0.90 -10.66 1.82
C TYR A 77 -1.33 -9.63 2.87
N LEU A 78 -2.26 -9.98 3.76
CA LEU A 78 -2.71 -9.10 4.83
C LEU A 78 -1.57 -8.79 5.80
N SER A 79 -0.79 -9.79 6.19
CA SER A 79 0.38 -9.62 7.06
C SER A 79 1.42 -8.69 6.42
N PHE A 80 1.68 -8.87 5.14
CA PHE A 80 2.58 -8.00 4.38
C PHE A 80 2.07 -6.55 4.34
N GLN A 81 0.77 -6.35 4.11
CA GLN A 81 0.18 -5.01 4.09
C GLN A 81 0.25 -4.33 5.48
N GLU A 82 -0.01 -5.07 6.57
CA GLU A 82 0.18 -4.56 7.94
C GLU A 82 1.62 -4.07 8.15
N GLU A 83 2.61 -4.85 7.70
CA GLU A 83 4.02 -4.47 7.80
C GLU A 83 4.36 -3.22 6.97
N ILE A 84 3.82 -3.11 5.76
CA ILE A 84 4.01 -1.93 4.90
C ILE A 84 3.44 -0.67 5.56
N ILE A 85 2.24 -0.73 6.15
CA ILE A 85 1.65 0.40 6.87
C ILE A 85 2.53 0.80 8.05
N LEU A 86 2.99 -0.15 8.85
CA LEU A 86 3.89 0.12 9.98
C LEU A 86 5.21 0.76 9.52
N ARG A 87 5.81 0.26 8.44
CA ARG A 87 7.06 0.78 7.87
C ARG A 87 6.89 2.20 7.34
N ARG A 88 5.80 2.46 6.61
CA ARG A 88 5.43 3.80 6.12
C ARG A 88 5.23 4.76 7.29
N THR A 89 4.44 4.38 8.28
CA THR A 89 4.16 5.23 9.45
C THR A 89 5.43 5.56 10.26
N ARG A 90 6.36 4.59 10.42
CA ARG A 90 7.65 4.86 11.06
C ARG A 90 8.51 5.84 10.28
N TYR A 91 8.50 5.74 8.95
CA TYR A 91 9.23 6.68 8.09
C TYR A 91 8.64 8.09 8.20
N ASP A 92 7.31 8.21 8.12
CA ASP A 92 6.60 9.49 8.22
C ASP A 92 6.79 10.12 9.61
N LEU A 93 6.74 9.32 10.68
CA LEU A 93 7.04 9.76 12.04
C LEU A 93 8.47 10.33 12.13
N LYS A 94 9.45 9.61 11.61
CA LYS A 94 10.84 10.08 11.60
C LYS A 94 10.99 11.41 10.86
N LYS A 95 10.37 11.55 9.70
CA LYS A 95 10.38 12.79 8.90
C LYS A 95 9.69 13.95 9.62
N ALA A 96 8.56 13.69 10.28
CA ALA A 96 7.88 14.69 11.09
C ALA A 96 8.72 15.12 12.29
N GLN A 97 9.37 14.20 12.99
CA GLN A 97 10.29 14.51 14.10
C GLN A 97 11.50 15.32 13.65
N GLU A 98 12.14 14.97 12.53
CA GLU A 98 13.23 15.74 11.93
C GLU A 98 12.80 17.18 11.63
N ARG A 99 11.59 17.35 11.10
CA ARG A 99 11.04 18.68 10.78
C ARG A 99 10.67 19.47 12.03
N ALA A 100 10.03 18.83 13.02
CA ALA A 100 9.69 19.45 14.30
C ALA A 100 10.96 19.96 15.00
N HIS A 101 12.02 19.15 15.04
CA HIS A 101 13.29 19.52 15.61
C HIS A 101 13.91 20.78 14.96
N LEU A 102 13.83 20.90 13.63
CA LEU A 102 14.28 22.09 12.93
C LEU A 102 13.44 23.32 13.27
N LEU A 103 12.11 23.18 13.31
CA LEU A 103 11.20 24.28 13.63
C LEU A 103 11.38 24.77 15.06
N GLU A 104 11.61 23.86 16.01
CA GLU A 104 11.92 24.20 17.41
C GLU A 104 13.15 25.10 17.50
N GLY A 105 14.24 24.75 16.81
CA GLY A 105 15.44 25.61 16.75
C GLY A 105 15.17 26.97 16.14
N LEU A 106 14.38 27.03 15.07
CA LEU A 106 14.01 28.29 14.42
C LEU A 106 13.11 29.16 15.31
N LEU A 107 12.21 28.57 16.10
CA LEU A 107 11.36 29.30 17.05
C LEU A 107 12.21 29.89 18.20
N ILE A 108 13.15 29.13 18.76
CA ILE A 108 14.10 29.61 19.76
C ILE A 108 14.90 30.79 19.21
N ALA A 109 15.39 30.68 17.98
CA ALA A 109 16.14 31.76 17.34
C ALA A 109 15.30 33.03 17.15
N GLN A 110 14.02 32.86 16.79
CA GLN A 110 13.12 33.97 16.55
C GLN A 110 12.69 34.68 17.84
N GLU A 111 12.56 33.95 18.94
CA GLU A 111 12.32 34.55 20.27
C GLU A 111 13.49 35.36 20.79
N ASN A 112 14.73 35.01 20.38
CA ASN A 112 15.96 35.62 20.82
C ASN A 112 16.72 36.30 19.67
N ILE A 113 16.01 36.89 18.73
CA ILE A 113 16.58 37.33 17.45
C ILE A 113 17.71 38.32 17.58
N ASP A 114 17.60 39.29 18.52
CA ASP A 114 18.62 40.31 18.73
C ASP A 114 19.92 39.69 19.22
N GLU A 115 19.84 38.69 20.09
CA GLU A 115 21.01 37.96 20.60
C GLU A 115 21.64 37.07 19.54
N VAL A 116 20.81 36.40 18.72
CA VAL A 116 21.28 35.61 17.58
C VAL A 116 22.02 36.47 16.58
N ILE A 117 21.49 37.65 16.22
CA ILE A 117 22.15 38.59 15.31
C ILE A 117 23.46 39.09 15.92
N ARG A 118 23.48 39.39 17.22
CA ARG A 118 24.68 39.81 17.93
C ARG A 118 25.76 38.74 17.83
N ILE A 119 25.45 37.50 18.16
CA ILE A 119 26.39 36.38 18.09
C ILE A 119 26.95 36.22 16.68
N ILE A 120 26.09 36.18 15.66
CA ILE A 120 26.54 36.05 14.29
C ILE A 120 27.46 37.18 13.84
N ARG A 121 27.20 38.43 14.28
CA ARG A 121 28.01 39.60 13.94
C ARG A 121 29.35 39.69 14.65
N THR A 122 29.42 39.12 15.88
CA THR A 122 30.64 39.16 16.71
C THR A 122 31.53 37.94 16.52
N SER A 123 31.03 36.87 15.91
CA SER A 123 31.76 35.63 15.59
C SER A 123 32.44 35.74 14.23
N TYR A 124 33.71 35.35 14.12
CA TYR A 124 34.44 35.29 12.86
C TYR A 124 34.12 33.98 12.12
N ASP A 125 34.43 32.82 12.73
CA ASP A 125 34.18 31.50 12.17
C ASP A 125 33.38 30.58 13.10
N ASP A 126 33.22 30.97 14.39
CA ASP A 126 32.66 30.14 15.46
C ASP A 126 31.17 30.40 15.69
N ALA A 127 30.45 31.05 14.76
CA ALA A 127 29.06 31.43 14.94
C ALA A 127 28.14 30.23 15.23
N ARG A 128 28.38 29.09 14.59
CA ARG A 128 27.62 27.87 14.81
C ARG A 128 27.83 27.33 16.22
N GLU A 129 29.06 27.19 16.66
CA GLU A 129 29.40 26.70 18.01
C GLU A 129 28.87 27.64 19.11
N ASN A 130 28.96 28.93 18.90
CA ASN A 130 28.45 29.94 19.82
C ASN A 130 26.92 29.87 19.96
N LEU A 131 26.19 29.66 18.87
CA LEU A 131 24.74 29.44 18.87
C LEU A 131 24.36 28.13 19.58
N MET A 132 25.09 27.04 19.31
CA MET A 132 24.86 25.75 19.93
C MET A 132 25.06 25.85 21.47
N ASN A 133 26.15 26.44 21.92
CA ASN A 133 26.47 26.59 23.35
C ASN A 133 25.47 27.50 24.06
N ARG A 134 25.09 28.62 23.42
CA ARG A 134 24.22 29.62 24.04
C ARG A 134 22.77 29.17 24.19
N PHE A 135 22.21 28.51 23.17
CA PHE A 135 20.81 28.12 23.13
C PHE A 135 20.60 26.62 23.26
N GLN A 136 21.63 25.84 23.54
CA GLN A 136 21.60 24.38 23.65
C GLN A 136 21.02 23.71 22.39
N LEU A 137 21.37 24.27 21.22
CA LEU A 137 20.89 23.80 19.93
C LEU A 137 21.74 22.64 19.39
N SER A 138 21.13 21.79 18.60
CA SER A 138 21.87 20.81 17.80
C SER A 138 22.63 21.50 16.66
N GLU A 139 23.64 20.83 16.11
CA GLU A 139 24.39 21.33 14.95
C GLU A 139 23.46 21.62 13.75
N ILE A 140 22.47 20.74 13.52
CA ILE A 140 21.50 20.88 12.43
C ILE A 140 20.60 22.11 12.64
N GLN A 141 20.17 22.36 13.87
CA GLN A 141 19.38 23.56 14.21
C GLN A 141 20.21 24.83 14.06
N ALA A 142 21.44 24.85 14.55
CA ALA A 142 22.35 26.01 14.45
C ALA A 142 22.67 26.32 12.98
N GLN A 143 22.90 25.31 12.16
CA GLN A 143 23.11 25.49 10.71
C GLN A 143 21.85 26.05 10.03
N ALA A 144 20.67 25.53 10.35
CA ALA A 144 19.41 26.04 9.80
C ALA A 144 19.14 27.51 10.17
N ILE A 145 19.60 27.97 11.36
CA ILE A 145 19.53 29.38 11.78
C ILE A 145 20.48 30.22 10.95
N LEU A 146 21.70 29.77 10.70
CA LEU A 146 22.67 30.49 9.88
C LEU A 146 22.24 30.62 8.43
N ASP A 147 21.59 29.59 7.90
CA ASP A 147 21.06 29.55 6.52
C ASP A 147 19.74 30.31 6.37
N MET A 148 19.18 30.82 7.47
CA MET A 148 17.89 31.50 7.48
C MET A 148 17.97 32.87 6.78
N GLN A 149 17.08 33.11 5.82
CA GLN A 149 16.96 34.40 5.15
C GLN A 149 16.40 35.46 6.09
N LEU A 150 16.96 36.68 6.05
CA LEU A 150 16.51 37.83 6.86
C LEU A 150 15.01 38.12 6.74
N LYS A 151 14.39 37.80 5.60
CA LYS A 151 12.94 37.95 5.40
C LYS A 151 12.11 37.10 6.38
N ARG A 152 12.62 35.97 6.82
CA ARG A 152 11.92 35.08 7.78
C ARG A 152 11.90 35.60 9.22
N LEU A 153 12.61 36.70 9.49
CA LEU A 153 12.64 37.36 10.81
C LEU A 153 11.41 38.27 11.06
N GLN A 154 10.50 38.40 10.10
CA GLN A 154 9.29 39.22 10.27
C GLN A 154 8.27 38.49 11.16
N GLY A 155 7.51 39.26 11.97
CA GLY A 155 6.54 38.71 12.92
C GLY A 155 5.46 37.81 12.32
N LEU A 156 5.02 38.09 11.08
CA LEU A 156 4.09 37.23 10.32
C LEU A 156 4.64 35.82 10.04
N GLU A 157 5.94 35.64 9.93
CA GLU A 157 6.56 34.35 9.73
C GLU A 157 6.62 33.52 11.03
N ARG A 158 6.69 34.18 12.20
CA ARG A 158 6.60 33.52 13.51
C ARG A 158 5.28 32.75 13.66
N ASP A 159 4.18 33.41 13.36
CA ASP A 159 2.85 32.78 13.48
C ASP A 159 2.71 31.59 12.53
N LYS A 160 3.28 31.66 11.34
CA LYS A 160 3.32 30.52 10.40
C LYS A 160 4.18 29.37 10.93
N LEU A 161 5.36 29.66 11.49
CA LEU A 161 6.22 28.63 12.06
C LEU A 161 5.56 27.94 13.25
N LEU A 162 4.88 28.70 14.11
CA LEU A 162 4.11 28.15 15.23
C LEU A 162 2.94 27.28 14.75
N ALA A 163 2.23 27.72 13.73
CA ALA A 163 1.14 26.94 13.16
C ALA A 163 1.65 25.63 12.52
N GLU A 164 2.77 25.70 11.75
CA GLU A 164 3.42 24.53 11.17
C GLU A 164 3.92 23.57 12.27
N TYR A 165 4.53 24.09 13.32
CA TYR A 165 5.01 23.28 14.44
C TYR A 165 3.88 22.52 15.11
N LYS A 166 2.75 23.19 15.41
CA LYS A 166 1.58 22.54 16.00
C LYS A 166 1.00 21.46 15.11
N GLU A 167 0.87 21.74 13.81
CA GLU A 167 0.37 20.74 12.84
C GLU A 167 1.27 19.50 12.79
N ILE A 168 2.58 19.68 12.88
CA ILE A 168 3.53 18.57 12.89
C ILE A 168 3.49 17.82 14.21
N GLU A 169 3.35 18.48 15.35
CA GLU A 169 3.16 17.79 16.63
C GLU A 169 1.91 16.93 16.66
N GLU A 170 0.79 17.42 16.11
CA GLU A 170 -0.45 16.63 15.94
C GLU A 170 -0.20 15.40 15.05
N LYS A 171 0.54 15.56 13.95
CA LYS A 171 0.92 14.41 13.09
C LYS A 171 1.80 13.40 13.82
N ILE A 172 2.77 13.87 14.60
CA ILE A 172 3.66 13.01 15.40
C ILE A 172 2.83 12.20 16.40
N ALA A 173 1.93 12.85 17.15
CA ALA A 173 1.04 12.19 18.09
C ALA A 173 0.18 11.12 17.40
N HIS A 174 -0.40 11.46 16.25
CA HIS A 174 -1.20 10.53 15.46
C HIS A 174 -0.39 9.32 14.96
N TYR A 175 0.81 9.53 14.45
CA TYR A 175 1.68 8.42 14.01
C TYR A 175 2.10 7.52 15.18
N GLN A 176 2.36 8.11 16.35
CA GLN A 176 2.68 7.35 17.57
C GLN A 176 1.49 6.50 18.02
N GLU A 177 0.28 7.05 17.95
CA GLU A 177 -0.96 6.33 18.25
C GLU A 177 -1.16 5.13 17.31
N ILE A 178 -0.98 5.31 16.00
CA ILE A 178 -1.06 4.22 15.01
C ILE A 178 -0.04 3.12 15.32
N LEU A 179 1.19 3.49 15.64
CA LEU A 179 2.26 2.53 15.96
C LEU A 179 2.03 1.80 17.30
N GLY A 180 1.26 2.40 18.20
CA GLY A 180 0.93 1.82 19.51
C GLY A 180 -0.25 0.85 19.48
N ASP A 181 -1.16 0.94 18.49
CA ASP A 181 -2.35 0.09 18.42
C ASP A 181 -2.50 -0.58 17.05
N ILE A 182 -2.34 -1.91 17.03
CA ILE A 182 -2.52 -2.73 15.82
C ILE A 182 -3.95 -2.63 15.25
N ARG A 183 -4.95 -2.26 16.06
CA ARG A 183 -6.33 -2.08 15.59
C ARG A 183 -6.43 -0.90 14.64
N LEU A 184 -5.70 0.18 14.90
CA LEU A 184 -5.65 1.35 14.00
C LEU A 184 -4.98 0.99 12.68
N VAL A 185 -3.90 0.22 12.70
CA VAL A 185 -3.24 -0.30 11.50
C VAL A 185 -4.23 -1.10 10.64
N ARG A 186 -5.01 -2.00 11.27
CA ARG A 186 -6.04 -2.81 10.58
C ARG A 186 -7.20 -1.97 10.06
N ASN A 187 -7.58 -0.91 10.75
CA ASN A 187 -8.60 0.01 10.25
C ASN A 187 -8.13 0.74 9.00
N ILE A 188 -6.90 1.26 9.00
CA ILE A 188 -6.28 1.88 7.82
C ILE A 188 -6.25 0.88 6.65
N LEU A 189 -5.80 -0.35 6.90
CA LEU A 189 -5.78 -1.40 5.90
C LEU A 189 -7.18 -1.67 5.33
N LYS A 190 -8.19 -1.76 6.20
CA LYS A 190 -9.59 -1.96 5.79
C LYS A 190 -10.12 -0.82 4.92
N GLU A 191 -9.80 0.41 5.26
CA GLU A 191 -10.19 1.60 4.49
C GLU A 191 -9.54 1.59 3.11
N GLU A 192 -8.23 1.33 3.03
CA GLU A 192 -7.50 1.25 1.76
C GLU A 192 -8.04 0.14 0.86
N LEU A 193 -8.29 -1.06 1.41
CA LEU A 193 -8.87 -2.17 0.65
C LEU A 193 -10.31 -1.90 0.22
N THR A 194 -11.10 -1.22 1.06
CA THR A 194 -12.47 -0.82 0.71
C THR A 194 -12.48 0.18 -0.45
N ALA A 195 -11.58 1.16 -0.42
CA ALA A 195 -11.44 2.13 -1.51
C ALA A 195 -11.04 1.46 -2.84
N ILE A 196 -10.16 0.46 -2.79
CA ILE A 196 -9.79 -0.34 -3.97
C ILE A 196 -11.00 -1.14 -4.48
N ARG A 197 -11.74 -1.80 -3.59
CA ARG A 197 -12.98 -2.53 -3.94
C ARG A 197 -13.98 -1.62 -4.64
N ASP A 198 -14.22 -0.44 -4.07
CA ASP A 198 -15.25 0.49 -4.58
C ASP A 198 -14.85 1.08 -5.95
N LYS A 199 -13.54 1.20 -6.20
CA LYS A 199 -13.01 1.71 -7.48
C LYS A 199 -12.95 0.65 -8.58
N PHE A 200 -12.63 -0.60 -8.23
CA PHE A 200 -12.30 -1.66 -9.19
C PHE A 200 -13.22 -2.87 -9.09
N GLY A 201 -14.15 -2.91 -8.12
CA GLY A 201 -15.09 -3.99 -7.95
C GLY A 201 -16.03 -4.10 -9.15
N ASP A 202 -16.21 -5.31 -9.64
CA ASP A 202 -17.17 -5.63 -10.69
C ASP A 202 -18.39 -6.38 -10.11
N GLY A 203 -19.44 -6.53 -10.93
CA GLY A 203 -20.68 -7.20 -10.54
C GLY A 203 -20.61 -8.74 -10.56
N ARG A 204 -19.44 -9.36 -10.63
CA ARG A 204 -19.28 -10.82 -10.57
C ARG A 204 -19.68 -11.33 -9.20
N LYS A 205 -20.54 -12.35 -9.22
CA LYS A 205 -20.99 -13.08 -8.04
C LYS A 205 -20.18 -14.35 -7.88
#